data_003689131fb1119d66fb5b9192f261a9
#
_entry.id   003689131fb1119d66fb5b9192f261a9
#
_cell.length_a   1.000
_cell.length_b   1.000
_cell.length_c   1.000
_cell.angle_alpha   90.00
_cell.angle_beta   90.00
_cell.angle_gamma   90.00
#
_symmetry.space_group_name_H-M   'P 1'
#
loop_
_entity.id
_entity.type
_entity.pdbx_description
1 polymer ?
#
loop_
_entity_poly.entity_id
_entity_poly.type
_entity_poly.pdbx_seq_one_letter_code
_entity_poly.pdbx_strand_id
1 'polypeptide(L)'
;AHQITVEGGDQRPVAPAGFPGPHGARVEVRDLFYATPARLKFMKSERSEAMAISDEIKRQAMAHEAVAFTLDLDGRTTLRLPAEHPGDEGRLKRLAALLGRDFEANALLIDQARDNVRLTGYAGLPTYSRGNAAHQYLFVNGRPVKDRLLQGALRGAYADFLARDRHPAAVLFLDIDPL
;
A
#
# COMPACT_ATOMS: atom_id res chain seq x y z
N ALA A 1 20.96 -8.25 21.10
CA ALA A 1 20.26 -7.10 20.50
C ALA A 1 20.71 -5.80 21.14
N HIS A 2 20.50 -4.68 20.47
CA HIS A 2 20.80 -3.35 20.98
C HIS A 2 19.59 -2.47 20.73
N GLN A 3 19.45 -1.42 21.54
CA GLN A 3 18.42 -0.38 21.40
C GLN A 3 19.02 1.00 21.35
N ILE A 4 18.32 1.88 20.65
CA ILE A 4 18.56 3.31 20.63
C ILE A 4 17.24 4.01 20.96
N THR A 5 17.30 5.05 21.78
CA THR A 5 16.14 5.86 22.13
C THR A 5 16.39 7.30 21.69
N VAL A 6 15.40 7.88 21.03
CA VAL A 6 15.42 9.30 20.64
C VAL A 6 14.20 9.97 21.26
N GLU A 7 14.38 11.06 22.00
CA GLU A 7 13.33 11.78 22.69
C GLU A 7 13.48 13.29 22.47
N GLY A 8 12.50 13.92 21.84
CA GLY A 8 12.53 15.34 21.54
C GLY A 8 13.68 15.83 20.63
N GLY A 9 14.34 14.89 19.93
CA GLY A 9 15.54 15.15 19.11
C GLY A 9 16.85 14.73 19.78
N ASP A 10 16.84 14.44 21.07
CA ASP A 10 18.01 13.98 21.82
C ASP A 10 18.15 12.47 21.69
N GLN A 11 19.30 12.01 21.18
CA GLN A 11 19.63 10.61 21.03
C GLN A 11 20.39 10.11 22.27
N ARG A 12 19.86 9.08 22.92
CA ARG A 12 20.57 8.38 24.01
C ARG A 12 21.63 7.43 23.46
N PRO A 13 22.68 7.14 24.22
CA PRO A 13 23.67 6.12 23.82
C PRO A 13 23.02 4.78 23.53
N VAL A 14 23.62 4.05 22.58
CA VAL A 14 23.19 2.68 22.27
C VAL A 14 23.40 1.80 23.50
N ALA A 15 22.37 1.07 23.90
CA ALA A 15 22.38 0.18 25.05
C ALA A 15 22.01 -1.25 24.67
N PRO A 16 22.46 -2.26 25.43
CA PRO A 16 21.98 -3.64 25.26
C PRO A 16 20.47 -3.72 25.46
N ALA A 17 19.78 -4.56 24.65
CA ALA A 17 18.34 -4.79 24.77
C ALA A 17 17.99 -6.26 24.55
N GLY A 18 16.90 -6.71 25.17
CA GLY A 18 16.28 -7.98 24.84
C GLY A 18 15.53 -7.88 23.51
N PHE A 19 15.67 -8.89 22.65
CA PHE A 19 14.87 -9.03 21.44
C PHE A 19 14.31 -10.46 21.39
N PRO A 20 12.99 -10.65 21.26
CA PRO A 20 12.33 -11.93 21.39
C PRO A 20 12.42 -12.80 20.12
N GLY A 21 13.40 -12.62 19.27
CA GLY A 21 13.55 -13.35 18.02
C GLY A 21 15.01 -13.56 17.63
N PRO A 22 15.28 -14.46 16.67
CA PRO A 22 16.63 -14.71 16.18
C PRO A 22 17.20 -13.53 15.39
N HIS A 23 16.37 -12.76 14.74
CA HIS A 23 16.73 -11.57 13.98
C HIS A 23 15.50 -10.66 13.80
N GLY A 24 15.73 -9.41 13.41
CA GLY A 24 14.69 -8.44 13.13
C GLY A 24 14.93 -7.09 13.78
N ALA A 25 13.97 -6.20 13.65
CA ALA A 25 13.97 -4.90 14.30
C ALA A 25 12.59 -4.61 14.92
N ARG A 26 12.59 -3.93 16.06
CA ARG A 26 11.39 -3.37 16.67
C ARG A 26 11.52 -1.85 16.66
N VAL A 27 10.57 -1.19 16.04
CA VAL A 27 10.45 0.28 16.07
C VAL A 27 9.22 0.62 16.90
N GLU A 28 9.39 1.48 17.87
CA GLU A 28 8.31 1.94 18.74
C GLU A 28 8.27 3.46 18.70
N VAL A 29 7.12 4.03 18.38
CA VAL A 29 6.90 5.48 18.36
C VAL A 29 5.80 5.77 19.37
N ARG A 30 6.10 6.62 20.33
CA ARG A 30 5.17 7.08 21.37
C ARG A 30 4.98 8.59 21.26
N ASP A 31 3.85 9.07 21.76
CA ASP A 31 3.53 10.49 21.86
C ASP A 31 3.80 11.24 20.55
N LEU A 32 3.24 10.73 19.46
CA LEU A 32 3.38 11.30 18.12
C LEU A 32 3.08 12.82 18.18
N PHE A 33 4.00 13.63 17.63
CA PHE A 33 3.97 15.09 17.68
C PHE A 33 4.31 15.73 19.04
N TYR A 34 4.86 14.99 20.01
CA TYR A 34 5.36 15.58 21.26
C TYR A 34 6.27 16.80 21.01
N ALA A 35 7.25 16.67 20.12
CA ALA A 35 8.16 17.75 19.74
C ALA A 35 7.53 18.83 18.83
N THR A 36 6.33 18.59 18.31
CA THR A 36 5.61 19.50 17.40
C THR A 36 4.12 19.53 17.72
N PRO A 37 3.74 20.02 18.93
CA PRO A 37 2.36 19.91 19.44
C PRO A 37 1.33 20.65 18.57
N ALA A 38 1.74 21.63 17.78
CA ALA A 38 0.86 22.29 16.82
C ALA A 38 0.28 21.34 15.77
N ARG A 39 0.97 20.23 15.48
CA ARG A 39 0.50 19.21 14.52
C ARG A 39 -0.62 18.33 15.09
N LEU A 40 -0.79 18.23 16.41
CA LEU A 40 -1.90 17.51 17.02
C LEU A 40 -3.26 18.04 16.56
N LYS A 41 -3.34 19.34 16.24
CA LYS A 41 -4.58 19.96 15.72
C LYS A 41 -5.04 19.40 14.37
N PHE A 42 -4.15 18.76 13.62
CA PHE A 42 -4.47 18.16 12.33
C PHE A 42 -4.84 16.67 12.42
N MET A 43 -4.67 16.06 13.59
CA MET A 43 -5.14 14.69 13.81
C MET A 43 -6.67 14.65 13.75
N LYS A 44 -7.16 13.63 13.07
CA LYS A 44 -8.60 13.37 12.94
C LYS A 44 -9.08 12.51 14.11
N SER A 45 -10.33 12.04 14.03
CA SER A 45 -10.83 11.07 15.01
C SER A 45 -10.03 9.76 14.93
N GLU A 46 -9.93 9.04 16.06
CA GLU A 46 -9.24 7.74 16.14
C GLU A 46 -9.68 6.77 15.04
N ARG A 47 -10.98 6.75 14.75
CA ARG A 47 -11.52 5.94 13.64
C ARG A 47 -10.96 6.36 12.28
N SER A 48 -10.83 7.65 12.02
CA SER A 48 -10.30 8.16 10.75
C SER A 48 -8.80 7.87 10.61
N GLU A 49 -8.05 7.99 11.72
CA GLU A 49 -6.63 7.65 11.76
C GLU A 49 -6.43 6.13 11.56
N ALA A 50 -7.21 5.29 12.23
CA ALA A 50 -7.17 3.84 12.06
C ALA A 50 -7.48 3.41 10.62
N MET A 51 -8.44 4.08 9.96
CA MET A 51 -8.73 3.85 8.53
C MET A 51 -7.55 4.24 7.64
N ALA A 52 -6.89 5.37 7.92
CA ALA A 52 -5.72 5.83 7.17
C ALA A 52 -4.53 4.87 7.35
N ILE A 53 -4.29 4.39 8.56
CA ILE A 53 -3.26 3.38 8.86
C ILE A 53 -3.55 2.10 8.07
N SER A 54 -4.79 1.61 8.12
CA SER A 54 -5.21 0.40 7.41
C SER A 54 -5.02 0.54 5.90
N ASP A 55 -5.35 1.70 5.32
CA ASP A 55 -5.19 1.97 3.89
C ASP A 55 -3.71 1.99 3.49
N GLU A 56 -2.86 2.60 4.31
CA GLU A 56 -1.41 2.63 4.06
C GLU A 56 -0.79 1.23 4.13
N ILE A 57 -1.12 0.44 5.15
CA ILE A 57 -0.62 -0.95 5.27
C ILE A 57 -1.09 -1.80 4.08
N LYS A 58 -2.32 -1.64 3.63
CA LYS A 58 -2.82 -2.33 2.42
C LYS A 58 -2.01 -1.96 1.18
N ARG A 59 -1.66 -0.67 1.00
CA ARG A 59 -0.81 -0.23 -0.12
C ARG A 59 0.57 -0.85 -0.05
N GLN A 60 1.21 -0.83 1.11
CA GLN A 60 2.50 -1.49 1.30
C GLN A 60 2.42 -3.00 1.01
N ALA A 61 1.37 -3.66 1.48
CA ALA A 61 1.16 -5.08 1.24
C ALA A 61 0.93 -5.42 -0.25
N MET A 62 0.29 -4.52 -1.02
CA MET A 62 0.14 -4.68 -2.48
C MET A 62 1.47 -4.59 -3.22
N ALA A 63 2.39 -3.74 -2.74
CA ALA A 63 3.71 -3.56 -3.35
C ALA A 63 4.71 -4.66 -2.98
N HIS A 64 4.45 -5.44 -1.93
CA HIS A 64 5.38 -6.41 -1.37
C HIS A 64 4.70 -7.76 -1.09
N GLU A 65 4.31 -8.46 -2.14
CA GLU A 65 3.61 -9.75 -2.04
C GLU A 65 4.39 -10.81 -1.27
N ALA A 66 5.72 -10.80 -1.37
CA ALA A 66 6.59 -11.77 -0.69
C ALA A 66 6.80 -11.49 0.81
N VAL A 67 6.23 -10.41 1.34
CA VAL A 67 6.31 -10.04 2.76
C VAL A 67 4.99 -10.35 3.46
N ALA A 68 5.05 -11.00 4.62
CA ALA A 68 3.87 -11.15 5.47
C ALA A 68 3.55 -9.85 6.22
N PHE A 69 2.26 -9.50 6.31
CA PHE A 69 1.79 -8.32 7.04
C PHE A 69 0.78 -8.72 8.11
N THR A 70 0.90 -8.16 9.29
CA THR A 70 -0.12 -8.21 10.33
C THR A 70 -0.33 -6.79 10.86
N LEU A 71 -1.58 -6.38 10.95
CA LEU A 71 -1.96 -5.11 11.56
C LEU A 71 -2.85 -5.38 12.77
N ASP A 72 -2.38 -4.95 13.91
CA ASP A 72 -3.15 -4.91 15.14
C ASP A 72 -3.52 -3.47 15.46
N LEU A 73 -4.80 -3.22 15.70
CA LEU A 73 -5.33 -1.93 16.13
C LEU A 73 -6.04 -2.14 17.46
N ASP A 74 -5.65 -1.40 18.48
CA ASP A 74 -6.21 -1.46 19.82
C ASP A 74 -6.27 -2.90 20.41
N GLY A 75 -5.18 -3.65 20.17
CA GLY A 75 -5.06 -5.04 20.64
C GLY A 75 -5.86 -6.07 19.86
N ARG A 76 -6.43 -5.69 18.72
CA ARG A 76 -7.17 -6.61 17.82
C ARG A 76 -6.48 -6.71 16.47
N THR A 77 -6.27 -7.94 16.02
CA THR A 77 -5.78 -8.18 14.65
C THR A 77 -6.85 -7.83 13.63
N THR A 78 -6.63 -6.79 12.84
CA THR A 78 -7.56 -6.32 11.81
C THR A 78 -7.16 -6.74 10.40
N LEU A 79 -5.89 -7.08 10.20
CA LEU A 79 -5.37 -7.59 8.93
C LEU A 79 -4.32 -8.65 9.20
N ARG A 80 -4.37 -9.76 8.46
CA ARG A 80 -3.32 -10.78 8.43
C ARG A 80 -3.16 -11.31 7.02
N LEU A 81 -1.99 -11.09 6.45
CA LEU A 81 -1.63 -11.49 5.09
C LEU A 81 -0.35 -12.33 5.17
N PRO A 82 -0.38 -13.59 4.75
CA PRO A 82 0.83 -14.41 4.64
C PRO A 82 1.75 -13.87 3.56
N ALA A 83 3.02 -14.23 3.56
CA ALA A 83 3.89 -14.03 2.42
C ALA A 83 3.42 -14.92 1.26
N GLU A 84 3.37 -14.36 0.07
CA GLU A 84 3.09 -15.09 -1.16
C GLU A 84 4.38 -15.34 -1.94
N HIS A 85 4.35 -16.26 -2.89
CA HIS A 85 5.49 -16.43 -3.79
C HIS A 85 5.68 -15.16 -4.65
N PRO A 86 6.92 -14.71 -4.86
CA PRO A 86 7.17 -13.59 -5.78
C PRO A 86 6.66 -13.89 -7.19
N GLY A 87 6.14 -12.86 -7.86
CA GLY A 87 5.67 -12.94 -9.24
C GLY A 87 4.17 -12.76 -9.38
N ASP A 88 3.68 -12.90 -10.62
CA ASP A 88 2.32 -12.50 -10.98
C ASP A 88 1.24 -13.28 -10.22
N GLU A 89 1.39 -14.60 -10.09
CA GLU A 89 0.42 -15.42 -9.36
C GLU A 89 0.33 -15.04 -7.88
N GLY A 90 1.48 -14.87 -7.20
CA GLY A 90 1.50 -14.47 -5.79
C GLY A 90 0.99 -13.05 -5.60
N ARG A 91 1.30 -12.15 -6.53
CA ARG A 91 0.74 -10.80 -6.56
C ARG A 91 -0.78 -10.84 -6.71
N LEU A 92 -1.32 -11.63 -7.63
CA LEU A 92 -2.77 -11.78 -7.78
C LEU A 92 -3.42 -12.32 -6.51
N LYS A 93 -2.84 -13.34 -5.87
CA LYS A 93 -3.34 -13.86 -4.58
C LYS A 93 -3.36 -12.78 -3.50
N ARG A 94 -2.28 -11.99 -3.38
CA ARG A 94 -2.21 -10.85 -2.46
C ARG A 94 -3.31 -9.83 -2.75
N LEU A 95 -3.53 -9.48 -4.01
CA LEU A 95 -4.57 -8.53 -4.42
C LEU A 95 -5.97 -9.10 -4.16
N ALA A 96 -6.19 -10.38 -4.39
CA ALA A 96 -7.46 -11.06 -4.08
C ALA A 96 -7.77 -11.03 -2.57
N ALA A 97 -6.76 -11.24 -1.73
CA ALA A 97 -6.91 -11.15 -0.28
C ALA A 97 -7.29 -9.73 0.20
N LEU A 98 -6.88 -8.69 -0.52
CA LEU A 98 -7.14 -7.28 -0.18
C LEU A 98 -8.39 -6.70 -0.83
N LEU A 99 -8.68 -7.08 -2.07
CA LEU A 99 -9.74 -6.50 -2.90
C LEU A 99 -10.94 -7.43 -3.10
N GLY A 100 -10.79 -8.70 -2.72
CA GLY A 100 -11.83 -9.71 -2.83
C GLY A 100 -11.66 -10.61 -4.05
N ARG A 101 -12.29 -11.80 -3.98
CA ARG A 101 -12.28 -12.82 -5.05
C ARG A 101 -12.90 -12.33 -6.36
N ASP A 102 -13.83 -11.40 -6.27
CA ASP A 102 -14.44 -10.81 -7.48
C ASP A 102 -13.42 -10.01 -8.29
N PHE A 103 -12.45 -9.36 -7.63
CA PHE A 103 -11.33 -8.72 -8.34
C PHE A 103 -10.49 -9.76 -9.06
N GLU A 104 -10.10 -10.84 -8.38
CA GLU A 104 -9.32 -11.94 -8.95
C GLU A 104 -9.97 -12.53 -10.21
N ALA A 105 -11.28 -12.81 -10.13
CA ALA A 105 -12.04 -13.40 -11.23
C ALA A 105 -12.22 -12.47 -12.45
N ASN A 106 -12.02 -11.17 -12.27
CA ASN A 106 -12.23 -10.14 -13.30
C ASN A 106 -10.98 -9.32 -13.61
N ALA A 107 -9.81 -9.72 -13.13
CA ALA A 107 -8.56 -8.99 -13.35
C ALA A 107 -7.77 -9.59 -14.52
N LEU A 108 -7.25 -8.72 -15.38
CA LEU A 108 -6.33 -9.04 -16.46
C LEU A 108 -4.91 -8.67 -16.04
N LEU A 109 -3.97 -9.57 -16.29
CA LEU A 109 -2.55 -9.28 -16.15
C LEU A 109 -2.12 -8.25 -17.19
N ILE A 110 -1.43 -7.22 -16.72
CA ILE A 110 -0.78 -6.20 -17.53
C ILE A 110 0.74 -6.37 -17.36
N ASP A 111 1.45 -6.54 -18.47
CA ASP A 111 2.91 -6.49 -18.54
C ASP A 111 3.29 -5.90 -19.89
N GLN A 112 3.65 -4.64 -19.89
CA GLN A 112 4.00 -3.87 -21.06
C GLN A 112 5.24 -3.03 -20.79
N ALA A 113 6.14 -2.97 -21.77
CA ALA A 113 7.30 -2.10 -21.69
C ALA A 113 7.35 -1.20 -22.93
N ARG A 114 7.68 0.06 -22.72
CA ARG A 114 7.91 1.02 -23.79
C ARG A 114 8.98 2.01 -23.34
N ASP A 115 9.98 2.17 -24.17
CA ASP A 115 11.15 2.99 -23.89
C ASP A 115 11.78 2.59 -22.53
N ASN A 116 11.88 3.51 -21.60
CA ASN A 116 12.41 3.28 -20.24
C ASN A 116 11.32 3.09 -19.17
N VAL A 117 10.08 2.81 -19.58
CA VAL A 117 8.94 2.58 -18.67
C VAL A 117 8.42 1.16 -18.83
N ARG A 118 8.30 0.44 -17.73
CA ARG A 118 7.57 -0.83 -17.65
C ARG A 118 6.31 -0.66 -16.82
N LEU A 119 5.19 -1.11 -17.34
CA LEU A 119 3.90 -1.15 -16.67
C LEU A 119 3.52 -2.58 -16.39
N THR A 120 3.35 -2.92 -15.11
CA THR A 120 2.93 -4.26 -14.67
C THR A 120 1.74 -4.17 -13.73
N GLY A 121 1.12 -5.31 -13.41
CA GLY A 121 0.04 -5.39 -12.44
C GLY A 121 -1.25 -5.96 -13.00
N TYR A 122 -2.37 -5.54 -12.46
CA TYR A 122 -3.69 -6.07 -12.81
C TYR A 122 -4.70 -4.96 -13.04
N ALA A 123 -5.47 -5.09 -14.11
CA ALA A 123 -6.54 -4.18 -14.47
C ALA A 123 -7.87 -4.95 -14.60
N GLY A 124 -8.92 -4.44 -13.97
CA GLY A 124 -10.24 -5.08 -14.00
C GLY A 124 -10.90 -5.00 -15.36
N LEU A 125 -11.63 -6.05 -15.74
CA LEU A 125 -12.49 -6.01 -16.92
C LEU A 125 -13.46 -4.83 -16.85
N PRO A 126 -13.87 -4.21 -17.97
CA PRO A 126 -14.84 -3.12 -17.98
C PRO A 126 -16.16 -3.47 -17.30
N THR A 127 -16.57 -4.74 -17.36
CA THR A 127 -17.76 -5.26 -16.66
C THR A 127 -17.63 -5.22 -15.13
N TYR A 128 -16.39 -5.22 -14.62
CA TYR A 128 -16.06 -5.11 -13.19
C TYR A 128 -15.65 -3.67 -12.84
N SER A 129 -16.59 -2.75 -12.97
CA SER A 129 -16.35 -1.34 -12.67
C SER A 129 -16.95 -0.93 -11.32
N ARG A 130 -16.48 0.20 -10.79
CA ARG A 130 -16.87 0.75 -9.49
C ARG A 130 -17.55 2.11 -9.63
N GLY A 131 -18.38 2.49 -8.65
CA GLY A 131 -19.01 3.82 -8.60
C GLY A 131 -18.06 4.95 -8.18
N ASN A 132 -16.83 4.62 -7.76
CA ASN A 132 -15.80 5.61 -7.40
C ASN A 132 -14.39 5.07 -7.68
N ALA A 133 -13.39 5.94 -7.57
CA ALA A 133 -11.98 5.63 -7.84
C ALA A 133 -11.23 4.99 -6.66
N ALA A 134 -11.92 4.53 -5.61
CA ALA A 134 -11.27 4.00 -4.41
C ALA A 134 -10.48 2.69 -4.64
N HIS A 135 -10.74 2.00 -5.75
CA HIS A 135 -10.05 0.76 -6.14
C HIS A 135 -9.01 0.99 -7.25
N GLN A 136 -8.42 2.17 -7.30
CA GLN A 136 -7.32 2.51 -8.20
C GLN A 136 -6.05 2.70 -7.37
N TYR A 137 -5.14 1.74 -7.48
CA TYR A 137 -3.88 1.74 -6.78
C TYR A 137 -2.75 1.84 -7.79
N LEU A 138 -1.95 2.90 -7.69
CA LEU A 138 -0.88 3.20 -8.62
C LEU A 138 0.42 3.30 -7.83
N PHE A 139 1.47 2.69 -8.38
CA PHE A 139 2.80 2.63 -7.78
C PHE A 139 3.83 3.10 -8.78
N VAL A 140 4.82 3.85 -8.34
CA VAL A 140 5.99 4.23 -9.14
C VAL A 140 7.24 3.81 -8.38
N ASN A 141 8.06 2.97 -9.01
CA ASN A 141 9.26 2.39 -8.40
C ASN A 141 8.98 1.82 -6.99
N GLY A 142 7.90 1.05 -6.87
CA GLY A 142 7.46 0.41 -5.62
C GLY A 142 6.78 1.32 -4.60
N ARG A 143 6.64 2.63 -4.87
CA ARG A 143 6.01 3.59 -3.95
C ARG A 143 4.58 3.90 -4.35
N PRO A 144 3.60 3.84 -3.45
CA PRO A 144 2.23 4.21 -3.75
C PRO A 144 2.13 5.70 -4.08
N VAL A 145 1.43 6.05 -5.15
CA VAL A 145 1.25 7.43 -5.60
C VAL A 145 -0.22 7.77 -5.81
N LYS A 146 -0.55 9.05 -5.63
CA LYS A 146 -1.85 9.64 -5.98
C LYS A 146 -1.59 10.75 -7.00
N ASP A 147 -1.33 10.36 -8.22
CA ASP A 147 -0.98 11.27 -9.30
C ASP A 147 -2.14 11.45 -10.28
N ARG A 148 -2.45 12.71 -10.62
CA ARG A 148 -3.59 13.07 -11.50
C ARG A 148 -3.36 12.67 -12.95
N LEU A 149 -2.11 12.70 -13.42
CA LEU A 149 -1.76 12.31 -14.78
C LEU A 149 -2.00 10.81 -14.96
N LEU A 150 -1.50 10.00 -14.03
CA LEU A 150 -1.68 8.55 -14.07
C LEU A 150 -3.15 8.15 -13.91
N GLN A 151 -3.90 8.81 -13.05
CA GLN A 151 -5.35 8.60 -12.92
C GLN A 151 -6.09 8.99 -14.21
N GLY A 152 -5.67 10.07 -14.83
CA GLY A 152 -6.18 10.52 -16.13
C GLY A 152 -5.88 9.52 -17.24
N ALA A 153 -4.67 8.99 -17.30
CA ALA A 153 -4.26 7.97 -18.27
C ALA A 153 -5.07 6.67 -18.08
N LEU A 154 -5.23 6.20 -16.84
CA LEU A 154 -6.06 5.04 -16.53
C LEU A 154 -7.51 5.26 -16.96
N ARG A 155 -8.08 6.42 -16.68
CA ARG A 155 -9.44 6.78 -17.12
C ARG A 155 -9.55 6.81 -18.63
N GLY A 156 -8.55 7.39 -19.32
CA GLY A 156 -8.48 7.43 -20.78
C GLY A 156 -8.47 6.05 -21.42
N ALA A 157 -7.72 5.10 -20.83
CA ALA A 157 -7.64 3.72 -21.31
C ALA A 157 -8.99 2.99 -21.27
N TYR A 158 -9.92 3.43 -20.43
CA TYR A 158 -11.27 2.84 -20.31
C TYR A 158 -12.38 3.72 -20.90
N ALA A 159 -12.05 4.83 -21.55
CA ALA A 159 -13.04 5.82 -21.98
C ALA A 159 -14.10 5.26 -22.93
N ASP A 160 -13.71 4.32 -23.81
CA ASP A 160 -14.61 3.69 -24.78
C ASP A 160 -15.43 2.52 -24.21
N PHE A 161 -15.10 2.06 -23.00
CA PHE A 161 -15.67 0.87 -22.39
C PHE A 161 -16.51 1.14 -21.14
N LEU A 162 -16.32 2.28 -20.50
CA LEU A 162 -17.02 2.63 -19.26
C LEU A 162 -17.88 3.87 -19.40
N ALA A 163 -19.04 3.84 -18.76
CA ALA A 163 -19.84 5.03 -18.56
C ALA A 163 -19.10 6.09 -17.74
N ARG A 164 -19.46 7.36 -17.92
CA ARG A 164 -18.74 8.51 -17.32
C ARG A 164 -18.70 8.50 -15.78
N ASP A 165 -19.69 7.88 -15.16
CA ASP A 165 -19.84 7.75 -13.70
C ASP A 165 -19.23 6.43 -13.16
N ARG A 166 -18.59 5.64 -14.02
CA ARG A 166 -17.94 4.36 -13.65
C ARG A 166 -16.43 4.50 -13.66
N HIS A 167 -15.80 3.75 -12.77
CA HIS A 167 -14.36 3.75 -12.57
C HIS A 167 -13.80 2.33 -12.68
N PRO A 168 -12.68 2.12 -13.39
CA PRO A 168 -12.02 0.82 -13.39
C PRO A 168 -11.44 0.50 -12.02
N ALA A 169 -11.41 -0.78 -11.67
CA ALA A 169 -10.55 -1.26 -10.59
C ALA A 169 -9.20 -1.63 -11.18
N ALA A 170 -8.10 -1.16 -10.59
CA ALA A 170 -6.77 -1.47 -11.10
C ALA A 170 -5.71 -1.36 -10.01
N VAL A 171 -4.71 -2.21 -10.09
CA VAL A 171 -3.48 -2.14 -9.29
C VAL A 171 -2.31 -2.22 -10.25
N LEU A 172 -1.66 -1.09 -10.49
CA LEU A 172 -0.65 -0.95 -11.54
C LEU A 172 0.66 -0.41 -10.94
N PHE A 173 1.76 -0.96 -11.44
CA PHE A 173 3.13 -0.64 -11.06
C PHE A 173 3.86 -0.10 -12.28
N LEU A 174 4.43 1.09 -12.14
CA LEU A 174 5.29 1.70 -13.13
C LEU A 174 6.72 1.65 -12.61
N ASP A 175 7.59 0.98 -13.35
CA ASP A 175 9.02 1.00 -13.13
C ASP A 175 9.64 1.92 -14.18
N ILE A 176 10.33 2.95 -13.71
CA ILE A 176 10.94 4.00 -14.53
C ILE A 176 12.39 4.12 -14.10
N ASP A 177 13.32 4.03 -15.05
CA ASP A 177 14.74 4.27 -14.74
C ASP A 177 14.92 5.71 -14.24
N PRO A 178 15.49 5.89 -13.04
CA PRO A 178 15.87 7.22 -12.60
C PRO A 178 16.96 7.77 -13.53
N LEU A 179 16.72 8.95 -14.09
CA LEU A 179 17.72 9.70 -14.87
C LEU A 179 18.86 10.18 -13.98
#